data_9959d53f321715581b8580525872d061
#
_entry.id   9959d53f321715581b8580525872d061
#
_cell.length_a   1.000
_cell.length_b   1.000
_cell.length_c   1.000
_cell.angle_alpha   90.00
_cell.angle_beta   90.00
_cell.angle_gamma   90.00
#
_symmetry.space_group_name_H-M   'P 1'
#
loop_
_entity.id
_entity.type
_entity.pdbx_description
1 polymer ?
#
loop_
_entity_poly.entity_id
_entity_poly.type
_entity_poly.pdbx_seq_one_letter_code
_entity_poly.pdbx_strand_id
1 'polypeptide(L)'
;MKRNTWKAVSLVFIAILVMTLFAACGERKNYDTQSNNKARSNTAIDKKQGTKAGETFNLKQGSFVIPEGWKLHEGDSTDDKPFVVPVSYSGEGKLDNISVQYGTNPYSKDDIDSFSHAILLQLNQQISGHEASQILASGFTSKQGYPVLKYEFTVDGDRIVQYYIASDHGHIFVYESNYSGSEDTGRASQSIVDSFKWK
;
A
#
# COMPACT_ATOMS: atom_id res chain seq x y z
N MET A 1 -29.65 7.39 28.97
CA MET A 1 -28.95 6.51 28.00
C MET A 1 -27.97 7.35 27.20
N LYS A 2 -26.67 7.29 27.51
CA LYS A 2 -25.59 7.98 26.76
C LYS A 2 -25.00 6.96 25.78
N ARG A 3 -25.16 7.17 24.47
CA ARG A 3 -24.59 6.33 23.42
C ARG A 3 -23.13 6.74 23.25
N ASN A 4 -22.23 5.78 23.47
CA ASN A 4 -20.79 5.91 23.22
C ASN A 4 -20.53 5.94 21.71
N THR A 5 -20.25 7.12 21.19
CA THR A 5 -19.74 7.37 19.82
C THR A 5 -18.20 7.45 19.85
N TRP A 6 -17.56 6.32 20.10
CA TRP A 6 -16.10 6.23 20.04
C TRP A 6 -15.72 4.85 19.52
N LYS A 7 -15.59 4.71 18.19
CA LYS A 7 -14.86 3.62 17.51
C LYS A 7 -14.95 3.79 15.98
N ALA A 8 -14.38 4.82 15.41
CA ALA A 8 -14.23 4.93 13.94
C ALA A 8 -13.04 5.81 13.49
N VAL A 9 -11.93 5.85 14.22
CA VAL A 9 -10.79 6.71 13.85
C VAL A 9 -9.46 5.98 14.05
N SER A 10 -9.27 4.75 13.66
CA SER A 10 -7.98 4.14 14.03
C SER A 10 -7.17 3.43 12.96
N LEU A 11 -7.57 3.36 11.70
CA LEU A 11 -6.79 2.52 10.75
C LEU A 11 -6.25 3.22 9.49
N VAL A 12 -6.55 4.50 9.30
CA VAL A 12 -5.97 5.29 8.19
C VAL A 12 -4.50 5.69 8.46
N PHE A 13 -4.04 5.62 9.71
CA PHE A 13 -2.71 6.12 10.09
C PHE A 13 -1.54 5.16 9.82
N ILE A 14 -1.77 3.85 9.69
CA ILE A 14 -0.66 2.88 9.50
C ILE A 14 -0.03 2.98 8.11
N ALA A 15 -0.79 3.36 7.09
CA ALA A 15 -0.28 3.48 5.72
C ALA A 15 0.58 4.73 5.46
N ILE A 16 0.57 5.73 6.36
CA ILE A 16 1.26 7.03 6.11
C ILE A 16 2.69 7.04 6.65
N LEU A 17 3.05 6.15 7.58
CA LEU A 17 4.35 6.20 8.26
C LEU A 17 5.51 5.52 7.49
N VAL A 18 5.23 4.84 6.39
CA VAL A 18 6.26 4.08 5.63
C VAL A 18 7.26 4.97 4.87
N MET A 19 6.98 6.28 4.73
CA MET A 19 7.79 7.14 3.83
C MET A 19 8.91 7.97 4.48
N THR A 20 9.11 7.95 5.80
CA THR A 20 10.00 8.96 6.42
C THR A 20 11.28 8.46 7.08
N LEU A 21 11.59 7.15 7.08
CA LEU A 21 12.73 6.65 7.86
C LEU A 21 14.03 6.36 7.09
N PHE A 22 14.10 6.62 5.78
CA PHE A 22 15.35 6.41 5.03
C PHE A 22 16.20 7.69 4.83
N ALA A 23 15.85 8.81 5.47
CA ALA A 23 16.59 10.07 5.36
C ALA A 23 17.39 10.43 6.62
N ALA A 24 18.02 9.48 7.29
CA ALA A 24 18.85 9.76 8.46
C ALA A 24 20.28 9.24 8.30
N CYS A 25 21.01 9.84 7.38
CA CYS A 25 22.47 9.98 7.49
C CYS A 25 22.89 11.28 6.78
N GLY A 26 23.08 12.36 7.53
CA GLY A 26 23.67 13.60 7.00
C GLY A 26 23.04 14.88 7.54
N GLU A 27 23.76 15.53 8.49
CA GLU A 27 23.68 16.94 8.87
C GLU A 27 22.41 17.51 9.55
N ARG A 28 22.59 17.78 10.84
CA ARG A 28 21.75 18.71 11.63
C ARG A 28 21.80 20.11 11.03
N LYS A 29 20.68 20.60 10.53
CA LYS A 29 20.37 22.03 10.44
C LYS A 29 19.04 22.28 11.15
N ASN A 30 19.09 23.17 12.15
CA ASN A 30 17.94 23.73 12.85
C ASN A 30 16.96 24.32 11.83
N TYR A 31 15.70 23.90 11.88
CA TYR A 31 14.61 24.61 11.24
C TYR A 31 13.53 24.94 12.27
N ASP A 32 13.26 26.23 12.39
CA ASP A 32 12.19 26.82 13.16
C ASP A 32 10.82 26.27 12.72
N THR A 33 10.03 25.96 13.73
CA THR A 33 8.64 25.51 13.59
C THR A 33 7.77 26.68 13.13
N GLN A 34 7.50 26.81 11.84
CA GLN A 34 6.34 27.54 11.35
C GLN A 34 5.29 26.57 10.80
N SER A 35 4.22 26.46 11.58
CA SER A 35 2.97 25.82 11.21
C SER A 35 2.37 26.52 9.99
N ASN A 36 2.48 25.90 8.81
CA ASN A 36 1.70 26.29 7.65
C ASN A 36 0.77 25.12 7.31
N ASN A 37 -0.49 25.25 7.75
CA ASN A 37 -1.63 24.52 7.20
C ASN A 37 -1.76 24.83 5.70
N LYS A 38 -1.03 24.11 4.86
CA LYS A 38 -1.25 24.11 3.43
C LYS A 38 -2.29 23.03 3.11
N ALA A 39 -3.46 23.50 2.67
CA ALA A 39 -4.54 22.68 2.17
C ALA A 39 -3.99 21.54 1.30
N ARG A 40 -4.45 20.31 1.57
CA ARG A 40 -4.25 19.15 0.70
C ARG A 40 -4.80 19.53 -0.68
N SER A 41 -3.92 19.73 -1.63
CA SER A 41 -4.30 19.76 -3.03
C SER A 41 -4.80 18.35 -3.38
N ASN A 42 -6.11 18.19 -3.45
CA ASN A 42 -6.73 17.06 -4.12
C ASN A 42 -6.39 17.20 -5.60
N THR A 43 -5.27 16.63 -6.02
CA THR A 43 -4.97 16.48 -7.44
C THR A 43 -5.99 15.48 -7.97
N ALA A 44 -7.00 15.97 -8.70
CA ALA A 44 -7.98 15.12 -9.33
C ALA A 44 -7.28 14.15 -10.28
N ILE A 45 -7.72 12.89 -10.28
CA ILE A 45 -7.20 11.84 -11.17
C ILE A 45 -7.36 12.32 -12.62
N ASP A 46 -6.29 12.21 -13.40
CA ASP A 46 -6.34 12.50 -14.85
C ASP A 46 -7.42 11.60 -15.50
N LYS A 47 -8.31 12.21 -16.28
CA LYS A 47 -9.41 11.51 -17.01
C LYS A 47 -8.94 10.41 -17.97
N LYS A 48 -7.61 10.29 -18.20
CA LYS A 48 -7.00 9.22 -18.99
C LYS A 48 -6.65 7.97 -18.18
N GLN A 49 -6.82 7.99 -16.86
CA GLN A 49 -6.55 6.82 -16.03
C GLN A 49 -7.71 5.82 -16.12
N GLY A 50 -7.37 4.53 -16.14
CA GLY A 50 -8.33 3.45 -16.00
C GLY A 50 -9.01 3.52 -14.62
N THR A 51 -10.33 3.38 -14.58
CA THR A 51 -11.12 3.43 -13.34
C THR A 51 -11.94 2.17 -13.10
N LYS A 52 -12.05 1.30 -14.10
CA LYS A 52 -12.89 0.09 -14.09
C LYS A 52 -12.07 -1.18 -14.29
N ALA A 53 -12.67 -2.30 -13.95
CA ALA A 53 -12.12 -3.63 -14.19
C ALA A 53 -11.63 -3.81 -15.64
N GLY A 54 -10.43 -4.38 -15.79
CA GLY A 54 -9.76 -4.59 -17.07
C GLY A 54 -9.07 -3.37 -17.67
N GLU A 55 -9.29 -2.17 -17.14
CA GLU A 55 -8.60 -0.95 -17.59
C GLU A 55 -7.22 -0.84 -16.93
N THR A 56 -6.29 -0.21 -17.64
CA THR A 56 -4.93 0.04 -17.13
C THR A 56 -4.88 1.33 -16.34
N PHE A 57 -4.39 1.26 -15.11
CA PHE A 57 -4.01 2.43 -14.32
C PHE A 57 -2.52 2.72 -14.51
N ASN A 58 -2.18 3.99 -14.77
CA ASN A 58 -0.81 4.42 -15.02
C ASN A 58 -0.27 5.23 -13.84
N LEU A 59 0.75 4.69 -13.19
CA LEU A 59 1.62 5.43 -12.27
C LEU A 59 2.76 6.09 -13.06
N LYS A 60 3.45 7.03 -12.44
CA LYS A 60 4.66 7.64 -13.02
C LYS A 60 5.72 6.57 -13.34
N GLN A 61 5.89 5.58 -12.48
CA GLN A 61 6.94 4.56 -12.56
C GLN A 61 6.51 3.29 -13.30
N GLY A 62 5.23 3.08 -13.55
CA GLY A 62 4.74 1.85 -14.14
C GLY A 62 3.23 1.86 -14.33
N SER A 63 2.67 0.69 -14.60
CA SER A 63 1.23 0.52 -14.78
C SER A 63 0.77 -0.85 -14.31
N PHE A 64 -0.50 -0.97 -13.95
CA PHE A 64 -1.15 -2.25 -13.64
C PHE A 64 -2.58 -2.28 -14.19
N VAL A 65 -3.17 -3.46 -14.26
CA VAL A 65 -4.57 -3.65 -14.68
C VAL A 65 -5.45 -3.72 -13.45
N ILE A 66 -6.54 -2.95 -13.43
CA ILE A 66 -7.55 -3.02 -12.36
C ILE A 66 -8.22 -4.38 -12.42
N PRO A 67 -8.24 -5.17 -11.32
CA PRO A 67 -8.77 -6.54 -11.32
C PRO A 67 -10.25 -6.60 -11.67
N GLU A 68 -10.69 -7.73 -12.22
CA GLU A 68 -12.11 -7.99 -12.45
C GLU A 68 -12.87 -7.99 -11.11
N GLY A 69 -14.07 -7.39 -11.09
CA GLY A 69 -14.87 -7.20 -9.88
C GLY A 69 -14.42 -6.04 -8.98
N TRP A 70 -13.39 -5.29 -9.40
CA TRP A 70 -12.83 -4.17 -8.65
C TRP A 70 -12.91 -2.86 -9.46
N LYS A 71 -12.88 -1.74 -8.77
CA LYS A 71 -12.89 -0.38 -9.34
C LYS A 71 -11.98 0.55 -8.55
N LEU A 72 -11.55 1.63 -9.18
CA LEU A 72 -10.89 2.72 -8.48
C LEU A 72 -11.88 3.43 -7.56
N HIS A 73 -11.48 3.72 -6.32
CA HIS A 73 -12.23 4.57 -5.40
C HIS A 73 -11.77 6.02 -5.58
N GLU A 74 -12.48 6.78 -6.41
CA GLU A 74 -12.04 8.12 -6.85
C GLU A 74 -11.83 9.11 -5.69
N GLY A 75 -12.62 9.00 -4.61
CA GLY A 75 -12.53 9.88 -3.45
C GLY A 75 -11.23 9.77 -2.65
N ASP A 76 -10.61 8.58 -2.64
CA ASP A 76 -9.39 8.29 -1.88
C ASP A 76 -8.15 8.07 -2.76
N SER A 77 -8.34 8.00 -4.09
CA SER A 77 -7.27 7.77 -5.05
C SER A 77 -6.60 9.06 -5.49
N THR A 78 -5.30 8.96 -5.77
CA THR A 78 -4.52 9.97 -6.48
C THR A 78 -3.74 9.29 -7.61
N ASP A 79 -3.16 10.07 -8.53
CA ASP A 79 -2.33 9.53 -9.63
C ASP A 79 -1.10 8.76 -9.13
N ASP A 80 -0.58 9.12 -7.94
CA ASP A 80 0.58 8.46 -7.33
C ASP A 80 0.19 7.35 -6.34
N LYS A 81 -1.07 7.31 -5.91
CA LYS A 81 -1.59 6.33 -4.94
C LYS A 81 -3.04 5.97 -5.27
N PRO A 82 -3.28 5.11 -6.27
CA PRO A 82 -4.59 4.54 -6.51
C PRO A 82 -5.06 3.66 -5.35
N PHE A 83 -6.36 3.73 -5.10
CA PHE A 83 -7.05 2.97 -4.07
C PHE A 83 -8.17 2.17 -4.74
N VAL A 84 -8.06 0.85 -4.74
CA VAL A 84 -8.94 -0.06 -5.47
C VAL A 84 -9.85 -0.79 -4.49
N VAL A 85 -11.14 -0.86 -4.82
CA VAL A 85 -12.19 -1.42 -3.97
C VAL A 85 -13.09 -2.36 -4.77
N PRO A 86 -13.81 -3.30 -4.14
CA PRO A 86 -14.81 -4.11 -4.82
C PRO A 86 -15.89 -3.23 -5.49
N VAL A 87 -16.38 -3.60 -6.66
CA VAL A 87 -17.49 -2.88 -7.33
C VAL A 87 -18.76 -2.88 -6.51
N SER A 88 -18.97 -3.89 -5.65
CA SER A 88 -20.09 -4.01 -4.71
C SER A 88 -20.03 -3.05 -3.54
N TYR A 89 -18.92 -2.35 -3.32
CA TYR A 89 -18.77 -1.43 -2.21
C TYR A 89 -19.77 -0.26 -2.32
N SER A 90 -20.62 -0.11 -1.31
CA SER A 90 -21.70 0.89 -1.24
C SER A 90 -21.38 2.15 -0.44
N GLY A 91 -20.19 2.21 0.18
CA GLY A 91 -19.77 3.35 1.03
C GLY A 91 -19.97 3.13 2.53
N GLU A 92 -20.45 1.96 2.96
CA GLU A 92 -20.71 1.64 4.36
C GLU A 92 -19.83 0.48 4.87
N GLY A 93 -19.42 0.56 6.15
CA GLY A 93 -18.69 -0.49 6.85
C GLY A 93 -17.17 -0.51 6.62
N LYS A 94 -16.51 -1.56 7.14
CA LYS A 94 -15.10 -1.82 6.86
C LYS A 94 -14.96 -2.25 5.40
N LEU A 95 -14.00 -1.67 4.72
CA LEU A 95 -13.83 -1.81 3.28
C LEU A 95 -12.60 -2.63 2.96
N ASP A 96 -12.80 -3.79 2.33
CA ASP A 96 -11.70 -4.50 1.66
C ASP A 96 -11.12 -3.58 0.59
N ASN A 97 -9.81 -3.39 0.63
CA ASN A 97 -9.17 -2.45 -0.27
C ASN A 97 -7.74 -2.85 -0.62
N ILE A 98 -7.28 -2.33 -1.75
CA ILE A 98 -5.90 -2.49 -2.19
C ILE A 98 -5.39 -1.11 -2.60
N SER A 99 -4.31 -0.65 -1.98
CA SER A 99 -3.62 0.56 -2.42
C SER A 99 -2.29 0.21 -3.09
N VAL A 100 -1.91 1.02 -4.07
CA VAL A 100 -0.66 0.84 -4.83
C VAL A 100 0.10 2.15 -4.79
N GLN A 101 1.39 2.10 -4.47
CA GLN A 101 2.23 3.30 -4.48
C GLN A 101 3.68 2.96 -4.75
N TYR A 102 4.43 3.93 -5.25
CA TYR A 102 5.87 3.84 -5.41
C TYR A 102 6.58 4.25 -4.12
N GLY A 103 7.65 3.52 -3.78
CA GLY A 103 8.59 3.87 -2.71
C GLY A 103 10.03 3.77 -3.20
N THR A 104 10.90 4.61 -2.65
CA THR A 104 12.35 4.49 -2.84
C THR A 104 12.95 3.59 -1.76
N ASN A 105 14.07 2.93 -2.07
CA ASN A 105 14.88 2.21 -1.10
C ASN A 105 16.36 2.29 -1.52
N PRO A 106 17.33 2.06 -0.60
CA PRO A 106 18.75 2.12 -0.93
C PRO A 106 19.30 0.87 -1.62
N TYR A 107 18.48 -0.18 -1.78
CA TYR A 107 18.91 -1.50 -2.25
C TYR A 107 18.77 -1.61 -3.76
N SER A 108 19.66 -2.38 -4.39
CA SER A 108 19.47 -2.86 -5.76
C SER A 108 18.49 -4.05 -5.77
N LYS A 109 17.94 -4.38 -6.93
CA LYS A 109 17.08 -5.57 -7.11
C LYS A 109 17.82 -6.89 -6.81
N ASP A 110 19.16 -6.88 -6.90
CA ASP A 110 20.00 -8.06 -6.65
C ASP A 110 20.32 -8.22 -5.15
N ASP A 111 20.02 -7.20 -4.32
CA ASP A 111 20.19 -7.22 -2.85
C ASP A 111 18.83 -7.35 -2.14
N ILE A 112 18.01 -8.28 -2.65
CA ILE A 112 16.63 -8.49 -2.19
C ILE A 112 16.56 -8.97 -0.73
N ASP A 113 17.58 -9.70 -0.26
CA ASP A 113 17.63 -10.21 1.11
C ASP A 113 17.82 -9.08 2.13
N SER A 114 18.72 -8.13 1.86
CA SER A 114 18.91 -6.95 2.71
C SER A 114 17.65 -6.07 2.72
N PHE A 115 16.99 -5.92 1.57
CA PHE A 115 15.72 -5.21 1.47
C PHE A 115 14.63 -5.91 2.29
N SER A 116 14.50 -7.24 2.17
CA SER A 116 13.56 -8.04 2.95
C SER A 116 13.80 -7.89 4.46
N HIS A 117 15.05 -7.94 4.89
CA HIS A 117 15.40 -7.77 6.30
C HIS A 117 15.00 -6.39 6.84
N ALA A 118 15.25 -5.33 6.06
CA ALA A 118 14.87 -3.97 6.43
C ALA A 118 13.35 -3.82 6.57
N ILE A 119 12.56 -4.41 5.65
CA ILE A 119 11.10 -4.43 5.73
C ILE A 119 10.64 -5.16 7.00
N LEU A 120 11.17 -6.33 7.29
CA LEU A 120 10.80 -7.10 8.49
C LEU A 120 11.08 -6.34 9.79
N LEU A 121 12.22 -5.66 9.88
CA LEU A 121 12.51 -4.81 11.04
C LEU A 121 11.49 -3.68 11.18
N GLN A 122 11.14 -3.02 10.09
CA GLN A 122 10.15 -1.94 10.08
C GLN A 122 8.76 -2.45 10.44
N LEU A 123 8.31 -3.57 9.88
CA LEU A 123 7.01 -4.17 10.19
C LEU A 123 6.90 -4.55 11.66
N ASN A 124 7.93 -5.20 12.24
CA ASN A 124 7.94 -5.55 13.65
C ASN A 124 7.86 -4.31 14.57
N GLN A 125 8.48 -3.20 14.17
CA GLN A 125 8.34 -1.93 14.90
C GLN A 125 6.93 -1.35 14.78
N GLN A 126 6.31 -1.41 13.60
CA GLN A 126 4.98 -0.86 13.35
C GLN A 126 3.87 -1.61 14.09
N ILE A 127 3.96 -2.95 14.16
CA ILE A 127 2.96 -3.77 14.86
C ILE A 127 3.24 -3.89 16.36
N SER A 128 4.35 -3.36 16.85
CA SER A 128 4.69 -3.37 18.27
C SER A 128 3.63 -2.62 19.08
N GLY A 129 3.07 -3.29 20.10
CA GLY A 129 1.98 -2.75 20.94
C GLY A 129 0.57 -3.03 20.42
N HIS A 130 0.43 -3.73 19.28
CA HIS A 130 -0.84 -4.24 18.77
C HIS A 130 -0.96 -5.74 18.99
N GLU A 131 -2.19 -6.25 19.00
CA GLU A 131 -2.44 -7.69 18.91
C GLU A 131 -2.16 -8.13 17.46
N ALA A 132 -1.01 -8.77 17.24
CA ALA A 132 -0.56 -9.14 15.91
C ALA A 132 -0.14 -10.61 15.84
N SER A 133 -0.40 -11.25 14.67
CA SER A 133 0.15 -12.57 14.38
C SER A 133 1.63 -12.50 14.03
N GLN A 134 2.27 -13.67 13.95
CA GLN A 134 3.59 -13.76 13.34
C GLN A 134 3.52 -13.28 11.88
N ILE A 135 4.52 -12.50 11.46
CA ILE A 135 4.68 -12.08 10.06
C ILE A 135 5.19 -13.27 9.24
N LEU A 136 4.41 -13.71 8.25
CA LEU A 136 4.80 -14.71 7.28
C LEU A 136 5.44 -13.99 6.09
N ALA A 137 6.74 -14.19 5.90
CA ALA A 137 7.50 -13.60 4.80
C ALA A 137 7.77 -14.65 3.70
N SER A 138 7.62 -14.26 2.44
CA SER A 138 7.95 -15.08 1.28
C SER A 138 8.43 -14.22 0.12
N GLY A 139 9.21 -14.83 -0.80
CA GLY A 139 9.66 -14.20 -2.03
C GLY A 139 9.24 -15.02 -3.24
N PHE A 140 8.91 -14.37 -4.36
CA PHE A 140 8.60 -15.03 -5.63
C PHE A 140 8.90 -14.09 -6.81
N THR A 141 8.74 -14.59 -8.02
CA THR A 141 8.85 -13.80 -9.24
C THR A 141 7.46 -13.57 -9.81
N SER A 142 7.09 -12.31 -10.10
CA SER A 142 5.82 -11.97 -10.73
C SER A 142 5.73 -12.53 -12.16
N LYS A 143 4.53 -12.55 -12.76
CA LYS A 143 4.37 -12.98 -14.17
C LYS A 143 5.13 -12.10 -15.17
N GLN A 144 5.49 -10.88 -14.77
CA GLN A 144 6.29 -9.98 -15.60
C GLN A 144 7.82 -10.17 -15.37
N GLY A 145 8.23 -11.11 -14.51
CA GLY A 145 9.64 -11.43 -14.27
C GLY A 145 10.31 -10.58 -13.17
N TYR A 146 9.56 -9.80 -12.40
CA TYR A 146 10.12 -8.97 -11.34
C TYR A 146 10.18 -9.73 -10.01
N PRO A 147 11.23 -9.52 -9.20
CA PRO A 147 11.30 -10.06 -7.84
C PRO A 147 10.25 -9.37 -6.96
N VAL A 148 9.54 -10.17 -6.18
CA VAL A 148 8.47 -9.72 -5.27
C VAL A 148 8.71 -10.28 -3.88
N LEU A 149 8.64 -9.43 -2.87
CA LEU A 149 8.55 -9.82 -1.47
C LEU A 149 7.08 -9.72 -1.02
N LYS A 150 6.61 -10.73 -0.30
CA LYS A 150 5.27 -10.77 0.27
C LYS A 150 5.34 -10.96 1.77
N TYR A 151 4.58 -10.16 2.51
CA TYR A 151 4.39 -10.26 3.96
C TYR A 151 2.92 -10.37 4.27
N GLU A 152 2.55 -11.36 5.11
CA GLU A 152 1.17 -11.60 5.52
C GLU A 152 1.11 -11.71 7.03
N PHE A 153 0.19 -10.98 7.65
CA PHE A 153 -0.01 -10.95 9.10
C PHE A 153 -1.40 -10.40 9.44
N THR A 154 -1.80 -10.55 10.71
CA THR A 154 -2.99 -9.89 11.25
C THR A 154 -2.59 -8.84 12.27
N VAL A 155 -3.35 -7.75 12.33
CA VAL A 155 -3.23 -6.72 13.37
C VAL A 155 -4.63 -6.40 13.87
N ASP A 156 -4.85 -6.52 15.19
CA ASP A 156 -6.15 -6.27 15.83
C ASP A 156 -7.31 -7.07 15.18
N GLY A 157 -7.00 -8.28 14.70
CA GLY A 157 -7.93 -9.18 14.01
C GLY A 157 -8.10 -8.94 12.51
N ASP A 158 -7.56 -7.88 11.95
CA ASP A 158 -7.66 -7.56 10.52
C ASP A 158 -6.48 -8.18 9.76
N ARG A 159 -6.76 -8.91 8.66
CA ARG A 159 -5.74 -9.51 7.80
C ARG A 159 -5.14 -8.46 6.86
N ILE A 160 -3.81 -8.40 6.85
CA ILE A 160 -3.02 -7.50 6.03
C ILE A 160 -2.06 -8.31 5.17
N VAL A 161 -1.97 -7.97 3.89
CA VAL A 161 -0.94 -8.49 2.99
C VAL A 161 -0.22 -7.33 2.32
N GLN A 162 1.10 -7.40 2.32
CA GLN A 162 1.96 -6.40 1.69
C GLN A 162 2.83 -7.07 0.63
N TYR A 163 2.87 -6.49 -0.57
CA TYR A 163 3.77 -6.91 -1.63
C TYR A 163 4.71 -5.76 -1.98
N TYR A 164 5.95 -6.09 -2.26
CA TYR A 164 6.97 -5.16 -2.71
C TYR A 164 7.55 -5.68 -4.03
N ILE A 165 7.15 -5.09 -5.15
CA ILE A 165 7.69 -5.41 -6.47
C ILE A 165 8.98 -4.62 -6.61
N ALA A 166 10.13 -5.29 -6.47
CA ALA A 166 11.41 -4.63 -6.37
C ALA A 166 11.96 -4.18 -7.74
N SER A 167 12.68 -3.07 -7.73
CA SER A 167 13.54 -2.59 -8.81
C SER A 167 14.82 -2.01 -8.20
N ASP A 168 15.73 -1.51 -9.03
CA ASP A 168 16.93 -0.84 -8.53
C ASP A 168 16.54 0.47 -7.83
N HIS A 169 16.88 0.58 -6.55
CA HIS A 169 16.65 1.73 -5.66
C HIS A 169 15.18 2.16 -5.50
N GLY A 170 14.24 1.25 -5.82
CA GLY A 170 12.82 1.52 -5.67
C GLY A 170 11.97 0.25 -5.62
N HIS A 171 10.69 0.42 -5.32
CA HIS A 171 9.71 -0.66 -5.32
C HIS A 171 8.31 -0.11 -5.56
N ILE A 172 7.43 -0.96 -6.06
CA ILE A 172 5.99 -0.74 -5.96
C ILE A 172 5.49 -1.49 -4.74
N PHE A 173 4.83 -0.76 -3.87
CA PHE A 173 4.17 -1.27 -2.69
C PHE A 173 2.69 -1.48 -2.99
N VAL A 174 2.22 -2.73 -2.89
CA VAL A 174 0.81 -3.11 -2.97
C VAL A 174 0.37 -3.53 -1.58
N TYR A 175 -0.56 -2.78 -1.00
CA TYR A 175 -1.08 -3.01 0.34
C TYR A 175 -2.53 -3.46 0.28
N GLU A 176 -2.79 -4.65 0.79
CA GLU A 176 -4.11 -5.28 0.90
C GLU A 176 -4.61 -5.19 2.34
N SER A 177 -5.81 -4.63 2.52
CA SER A 177 -6.60 -4.74 3.75
C SER A 177 -7.79 -5.66 3.46
N ASN A 178 -7.83 -6.82 4.11
CA ASN A 178 -8.86 -7.82 3.92
C ASN A 178 -9.68 -7.99 5.20
N TYR A 179 -10.66 -7.13 5.37
CA TYR A 179 -11.54 -7.10 6.54
C TYR A 179 -12.64 -8.16 6.49
N SER A 180 -13.05 -8.55 5.29
CA SER A 180 -14.10 -9.56 5.10
C SER A 180 -13.58 -10.99 5.23
N GLY A 181 -12.26 -11.21 5.15
CA GLY A 181 -11.64 -12.52 5.03
C GLY A 181 -11.83 -13.17 3.65
N SER A 182 -12.28 -12.42 2.65
CA SER A 182 -12.54 -12.93 1.30
C SER A 182 -11.25 -13.31 0.58
N GLU A 183 -11.28 -14.49 -0.06
CA GLU A 183 -10.20 -14.90 -0.97
C GLU A 183 -10.14 -14.03 -2.23
N ASP A 184 -11.26 -13.37 -2.61
CA ASP A 184 -11.29 -12.48 -3.77
C ASP A 184 -10.34 -11.29 -3.61
N THR A 185 -10.21 -10.76 -2.39
CA THR A 185 -9.29 -9.68 -2.08
C THR A 185 -7.84 -10.10 -2.32
N GLY A 186 -7.45 -11.30 -1.87
CA GLY A 186 -6.12 -11.86 -2.13
C GLY A 186 -5.87 -12.15 -3.62
N ARG A 187 -6.90 -12.62 -4.36
CA ARG A 187 -6.78 -12.81 -5.83
C ARG A 187 -6.62 -11.47 -6.54
N ALA A 188 -7.31 -10.45 -6.10
CA ALA A 188 -7.23 -9.12 -6.70
C ALA A 188 -5.85 -8.48 -6.48
N SER A 189 -5.32 -8.51 -5.25
CA SER A 189 -3.98 -7.97 -4.97
C SER A 189 -2.89 -8.72 -5.74
N GLN A 190 -2.96 -10.05 -5.83
CA GLN A 190 -2.05 -10.85 -6.65
C GLN A 190 -2.17 -10.50 -8.14
N SER A 191 -3.38 -10.24 -8.65
CA SER A 191 -3.60 -9.83 -10.05
C SER A 191 -2.95 -8.48 -10.36
N ILE A 192 -3.00 -7.51 -9.42
CA ILE A 192 -2.29 -6.25 -9.56
C ILE A 192 -0.77 -6.50 -9.65
N VAL A 193 -0.21 -7.31 -8.75
CA VAL A 193 1.22 -7.66 -8.73
C VAL A 193 1.64 -8.33 -10.04
N ASP A 194 0.84 -9.27 -10.53
CA ASP A 194 1.12 -10.04 -11.74
C ASP A 194 1.00 -9.22 -13.04
N SER A 195 0.14 -8.20 -13.04
CA SER A 195 -0.06 -7.32 -14.20
C SER A 195 0.84 -6.09 -14.21
N PHE A 196 1.51 -5.79 -13.09
CA PHE A 196 2.34 -4.59 -12.99
C PHE A 196 3.51 -4.63 -13.98
N LYS A 197 3.75 -3.49 -14.65
CA LYS A 197 4.88 -3.28 -15.57
C LYS A 197 5.60 -1.99 -15.22
N TRP A 198 6.90 -2.07 -15.03
CA TRP A 198 7.76 -0.88 -14.94
C TRP A 198 7.81 -0.14 -16.27
N LYS A 199 8.00 1.19 -16.22
CA LYS A 199 8.30 2.03 -17.40
C LYS A 199 9.78 2.08 -17.68
#